data_4448ff9c7e342fe48ddfd5ffe6bf20c7
#
_entry.id   4448ff9c7e342fe48ddfd5ffe6bf20c7
#
_cell.length_a   1.000
_cell.length_b   1.000
_cell.length_c   1.000
_cell.angle_alpha   90.00
_cell.angle_beta   90.00
_cell.angle_gamma   90.00
#
_symmetry.space_group_name_H-M   'P 1'
#
loop_
_entity.id
_entity.type
_entity.pdbx_description
1 polymer ?
#
loop_
_entity_poly.entity_id
_entity_poly.type
_entity_poly.pdbx_seq_one_letter_code
_entity_poly.pdbx_strand_id
1 'polypeptide(L)'
;WILLLSEIFPDNDKTEVVAEYSNNIYELVQERVKDIPEKERERIFFLFKYSDTEMQTSGENFFGQFWAEAAGAVNAAEEIKTDNQVVVNMEQVYAWNPSMIFITNFTPAQPEDLYGNHMGSYDWSAVSAVEHEKVYKMPLGMYRSYTPGADTPVTLLWFAKTIYPELFEDIDMVQETKDY
;
A
#
# COMPACT_ATOMS: atom_id res chain seq x y z
N TRP A 1 15.73 -3.37 12.86
CA TRP A 1 16.83 -2.39 12.71
C TRP A 1 16.66 -1.21 13.70
N ILE A 2 15.45 -0.78 14.05
CA ILE A 2 15.20 0.28 15.06
C ILE A 2 15.83 -0.12 16.41
N LEU A 3 15.58 -1.34 16.87
CA LEU A 3 16.19 -1.86 18.12
C LEU A 3 17.71 -1.97 18.03
N LEU A 4 18.26 -2.31 16.88
CA LEU A 4 19.71 -2.31 16.66
C LEU A 4 20.31 -0.89 16.76
N LEU A 5 19.61 0.13 16.28
CA LEU A 5 20.02 1.52 16.45
C LEU A 5 20.02 1.97 17.91
N SER A 6 19.09 1.47 18.74
CA SER A 6 19.10 1.77 20.18
C SER A 6 20.31 1.21 20.91
N GLU A 7 20.83 0.05 20.48
CA GLU A 7 22.08 -0.51 21.03
C GLU A 7 23.30 0.33 20.65
N ILE A 8 23.30 0.95 19.46
CA ILE A 8 24.40 1.81 19.00
C ILE A 8 24.31 3.21 19.60
N PHE A 9 23.11 3.70 19.87
CA PHE A 9 22.83 5.03 20.41
C PHE A 9 22.00 4.93 21.71
N PRO A 10 22.58 4.45 22.82
CA PRO A 10 21.83 4.12 24.03
C PRO A 10 21.16 5.31 24.73
N ASP A 11 21.57 6.54 24.43
CA ASP A 11 20.96 7.75 24.99
C ASP A 11 19.65 8.17 24.31
N ASN A 12 19.15 7.36 23.36
CA ASN A 12 17.94 7.68 22.58
C ASN A 12 16.76 6.79 23.00
N ASP A 13 16.07 7.16 24.07
CA ASP A 13 14.92 6.44 24.64
C ASP A 13 13.71 6.29 23.66
N LYS A 14 13.73 7.01 22.54
CA LYS A 14 12.58 7.03 21.60
C LYS A 14 12.46 5.77 20.75
N THR A 15 13.51 4.97 20.61
CA THR A 15 13.48 3.76 19.77
C THR A 15 12.57 2.68 20.30
N GLU A 16 12.50 2.50 21.62
CA GLU A 16 11.56 1.55 22.24
C GLU A 16 10.11 2.00 22.05
N VAL A 17 9.82 3.29 22.22
CA VAL A 17 8.48 3.86 22.02
C VAL A 17 8.02 3.69 20.58
N VAL A 18 8.90 3.95 19.60
CA VAL A 18 8.57 3.75 18.17
C VAL A 18 8.33 2.28 17.85
N ALA A 19 9.12 1.38 18.42
CA ALA A 19 8.95 -0.07 18.22
C ALA A 19 7.64 -0.57 18.84
N GLU A 20 7.31 -0.12 20.04
CA GLU A 20 6.05 -0.44 20.73
C GLU A 20 4.85 0.08 19.95
N TYR A 21 4.88 1.34 19.54
CA TYR A 21 3.81 1.92 18.69
C TYR A 21 3.63 1.12 17.39
N SER A 22 4.74 0.76 16.72
CA SER A 22 4.70 -0.01 15.48
C SER A 22 4.04 -1.38 15.67
N ASN A 23 4.38 -2.06 16.76
CA ASN A 23 3.79 -3.36 17.09
C ASN A 23 2.29 -3.22 17.41
N ASN A 24 1.92 -2.21 18.21
CA ASN A 24 0.53 -1.96 18.57
C ASN A 24 -0.35 -1.69 17.34
N ILE A 25 0.15 -0.89 16.39
CA ILE A 25 -0.58 -0.64 15.13
C ILE A 25 -0.70 -1.91 14.29
N TYR A 26 0.39 -2.68 14.16
CA TYR A 26 0.34 -3.94 13.42
C TYR A 26 -0.67 -4.92 14.03
N GLU A 27 -0.62 -5.11 15.35
CA GLU A 27 -1.56 -5.99 16.07
C GLU A 27 -3.01 -5.48 15.95
N LEU A 28 -3.24 -4.17 16.05
CA LEU A 28 -4.55 -3.56 15.86
C LEU A 28 -5.12 -3.88 14.46
N VAL A 29 -4.31 -3.69 13.41
CA VAL A 29 -4.74 -3.96 12.04
C VAL A 29 -5.03 -5.45 11.87
N GLN A 30 -4.11 -6.33 12.31
CA GLN A 30 -4.28 -7.79 12.19
C GLN A 30 -5.55 -8.27 12.90
N GLU A 31 -5.82 -7.77 14.11
CA GLU A 31 -7.01 -8.14 14.88
C GLU A 31 -8.31 -7.77 14.16
N ARG A 32 -8.33 -6.62 13.49
CA ARG A 32 -9.52 -6.14 12.76
C ARG A 32 -9.76 -6.84 11.44
N VAL A 33 -8.71 -7.29 10.75
CA VAL A 33 -8.82 -7.91 9.42
C VAL A 33 -8.80 -9.44 9.43
N LYS A 34 -8.50 -10.08 10.58
CA LYS A 34 -8.30 -11.53 10.69
C LYS A 34 -9.51 -12.37 10.25
N ASP A 35 -10.72 -11.85 10.47
CA ASP A 35 -11.97 -12.56 10.20
C ASP A 35 -12.49 -12.33 8.77
N ILE A 36 -11.80 -11.55 7.95
CA ILE A 36 -12.16 -11.34 6.53
C ILE A 36 -11.86 -12.63 5.77
N PRO A 37 -12.88 -13.31 5.20
CA PRO A 37 -12.66 -14.50 4.39
C PRO A 37 -11.78 -14.19 3.19
N GLU A 38 -10.89 -15.10 2.83
CA GLU A 38 -9.93 -14.92 1.73
C GLU A 38 -10.58 -14.44 0.42
N LYS A 39 -11.74 -14.99 0.09
CA LYS A 39 -12.51 -14.64 -1.12
C LYS A 39 -13.16 -13.23 -1.08
N GLU A 40 -13.20 -12.62 0.10
CA GLU A 40 -13.80 -11.29 0.33
C GLU A 40 -12.70 -10.22 0.52
N ARG A 41 -11.43 -10.63 0.50
CA ARG A 41 -10.31 -9.71 0.58
C ARG A 41 -10.20 -8.88 -0.69
N GLU A 42 -9.99 -7.57 -0.52
CA GLU A 42 -9.76 -6.66 -1.64
C GLU A 42 -8.48 -7.03 -2.40
N ARG A 43 -8.55 -7.02 -3.74
CA ARG A 43 -7.42 -7.29 -4.62
C ARG A 43 -6.77 -5.98 -5.04
N ILE A 44 -5.54 -5.76 -4.61
CA ILE A 44 -4.84 -4.48 -4.74
C ILE A 44 -3.78 -4.55 -5.83
N PHE A 45 -3.78 -3.58 -6.73
CA PHE A 45 -2.70 -3.34 -7.67
C PHE A 45 -1.87 -2.12 -7.24
N PHE A 46 -0.55 -2.29 -7.13
CA PHE A 46 0.37 -1.21 -6.86
C PHE A 46 0.95 -0.67 -8.16
N LEU A 47 0.54 0.52 -8.59
CA LEU A 47 1.20 1.21 -9.69
C LEU A 47 2.52 1.82 -9.18
N PHE A 48 3.61 1.02 -9.26
CA PHE A 48 4.91 1.39 -8.70
C PHE A 48 5.58 2.48 -9.52
N LYS A 49 5.72 2.26 -10.83
CA LYS A 49 6.21 3.23 -11.80
C LYS A 49 5.39 3.16 -13.07
N TYR A 50 5.37 4.26 -13.76
CA TYR A 50 4.70 4.41 -15.04
C TYR A 50 5.49 5.31 -15.97
N SER A 51 5.54 4.95 -17.24
CA SER A 51 5.96 5.76 -18.37
C SER A 51 5.10 5.42 -19.58
N ASP A 52 5.24 6.16 -20.67
CA ASP A 52 4.48 5.91 -21.91
C ASP A 52 4.72 4.52 -22.52
N THR A 53 5.80 3.86 -22.14
CA THR A 53 6.23 2.56 -22.69
C THR A 53 6.29 1.44 -21.68
N GLU A 54 6.20 1.74 -20.38
CA GLU A 54 6.44 0.76 -19.32
C GLU A 54 5.59 1.05 -18.08
N MET A 55 4.98 0.01 -17.57
CA MET A 55 4.27 0.01 -16.29
C MET A 55 4.88 -1.05 -15.37
N GLN A 56 5.13 -0.68 -14.12
CA GLN A 56 5.72 -1.57 -13.13
C GLN A 56 4.83 -1.73 -11.91
N THR A 57 4.79 -2.94 -11.37
CA THR A 57 4.10 -3.29 -10.12
C THR A 57 5.02 -4.05 -9.17
N SER A 58 4.46 -4.53 -8.06
CA SER A 58 5.14 -5.30 -7.02
C SER A 58 4.91 -6.80 -7.22
N GLY A 59 5.98 -7.57 -7.34
CA GLY A 59 5.88 -9.03 -7.29
C GLY A 59 5.72 -9.56 -5.85
N GLU A 60 5.70 -10.91 -5.71
CA GLU A 60 5.39 -11.63 -4.47
C GLU A 60 6.29 -11.24 -3.27
N ASN A 61 7.58 -11.03 -3.48
CA ASN A 61 8.53 -10.76 -2.40
C ASN A 61 9.01 -9.31 -2.37
N PHE A 62 8.16 -8.37 -2.80
CA PHE A 62 8.46 -6.94 -2.80
C PHE A 62 7.48 -6.16 -1.92
N PHE A 63 7.68 -4.88 -1.74
CA PHE A 63 6.95 -4.05 -0.76
C PHE A 63 5.42 -4.11 -0.89
N GLY A 64 4.89 -4.19 -2.11
CA GLY A 64 3.44 -4.28 -2.32
C GLY A 64 2.81 -5.55 -1.74
N GLN A 65 3.51 -6.68 -1.79
CA GLN A 65 3.06 -7.91 -1.13
C GLN A 65 2.98 -7.71 0.38
N PHE A 66 4.04 -7.14 0.97
CA PHE A 66 4.06 -6.82 2.39
C PHE A 66 2.88 -5.91 2.80
N TRP A 67 2.62 -4.85 2.03
CA TRP A 67 1.51 -3.94 2.32
C TRP A 67 0.14 -4.62 2.21
N ALA A 68 -0.07 -5.41 1.15
CA ALA A 68 -1.32 -6.13 0.95
C ALA A 68 -1.59 -7.10 2.11
N GLU A 69 -0.61 -7.95 2.43
CA GLU A 69 -0.73 -8.93 3.52
C GLU A 69 -0.94 -8.25 4.88
N ALA A 70 -0.14 -7.23 5.19
CA ALA A 70 -0.23 -6.52 6.46
C ALA A 70 -1.58 -5.81 6.65
N ALA A 71 -2.21 -5.37 5.56
CA ALA A 71 -3.54 -4.74 5.58
C ALA A 71 -4.70 -5.73 5.38
N GLY A 72 -4.44 -7.04 5.32
CA GLY A 72 -5.47 -8.07 5.14
C GLY A 72 -6.05 -8.17 3.73
N ALA A 73 -5.33 -7.68 2.72
CA ALA A 73 -5.71 -7.70 1.31
C ALA A 73 -4.86 -8.69 0.49
N VAL A 74 -5.10 -8.76 -0.81
CA VAL A 74 -4.37 -9.62 -1.76
C VAL A 74 -3.65 -8.75 -2.78
N ASN A 75 -2.34 -8.97 -2.97
CA ASN A 75 -1.61 -8.33 -4.06
C ASN A 75 -2.05 -8.93 -5.41
N ALA A 76 -2.52 -8.10 -6.34
CA ALA A 76 -2.99 -8.56 -7.64
C ALA A 76 -1.92 -9.32 -8.44
N ALA A 77 -0.64 -8.99 -8.24
CA ALA A 77 0.51 -9.60 -8.91
C ALA A 77 1.25 -10.66 -8.05
N GLU A 78 0.61 -11.23 -7.01
CA GLU A 78 1.22 -12.23 -6.09
C GLU A 78 1.74 -13.49 -6.78
N GLU A 79 1.21 -13.82 -7.97
CA GLU A 79 1.65 -14.95 -8.77
C GLU A 79 3.04 -14.75 -9.39
N ILE A 80 3.51 -13.51 -9.49
CA ILE A 80 4.81 -13.19 -10.09
C ILE A 80 5.90 -13.35 -9.04
N LYS A 81 6.63 -14.44 -9.12
CA LYS A 81 7.69 -14.82 -8.18
C LYS A 81 8.96 -13.98 -8.41
N THR A 82 9.03 -12.84 -7.77
CA THR A 82 10.20 -11.95 -7.79
C THR A 82 10.31 -11.15 -6.51
N ASP A 83 11.52 -10.80 -6.12
CA ASP A 83 11.85 -9.96 -4.96
C ASP A 83 12.05 -8.47 -5.35
N ASN A 84 11.49 -8.09 -6.50
CA ASN A 84 11.68 -6.76 -7.07
C ASN A 84 10.36 -6.25 -7.70
N GLN A 85 10.40 -5.00 -8.18
CA GLN A 85 9.38 -4.52 -9.11
C GLN A 85 9.46 -5.30 -10.43
N VAL A 86 8.33 -5.44 -11.09
CA VAL A 86 8.21 -6.17 -12.35
C VAL A 86 7.43 -5.36 -13.37
N VAL A 87 7.87 -5.42 -14.62
CA VAL A 87 7.16 -4.82 -15.76
C VAL A 87 5.97 -5.67 -16.10
N VAL A 88 4.82 -5.03 -16.26
CA VAL A 88 3.55 -5.67 -16.63
C VAL A 88 2.87 -4.90 -17.75
N ASN A 89 1.91 -5.56 -18.41
CA ASN A 89 1.09 -4.96 -19.46
C ASN A 89 -0.39 -4.89 -19.05
N MET A 90 -1.20 -4.19 -19.85
CA MET A 90 -2.63 -4.05 -19.56
C MET A 90 -3.41 -5.36 -19.61
N GLU A 91 -2.99 -6.32 -20.43
CA GLU A 91 -3.65 -7.64 -20.48
C GLU A 91 -3.54 -8.37 -19.16
N GLN A 92 -2.38 -8.27 -18.48
CA GLN A 92 -2.20 -8.79 -17.12
C GLN A 92 -3.07 -8.05 -16.12
N VAL A 93 -3.10 -6.70 -16.17
CA VAL A 93 -3.97 -5.90 -15.30
C VAL A 93 -5.44 -6.25 -15.48
N TYR A 94 -5.90 -6.42 -16.72
CA TYR A 94 -7.29 -6.86 -17.00
C TYR A 94 -7.56 -8.27 -16.48
N ALA A 95 -6.61 -9.19 -16.61
CA ALA A 95 -6.76 -10.55 -16.10
C ALA A 95 -6.86 -10.57 -14.56
N TRP A 96 -6.09 -9.74 -13.89
CA TRP A 96 -6.15 -9.59 -12.42
C TRP A 96 -7.39 -8.83 -11.96
N ASN A 97 -7.84 -7.87 -12.77
CA ASN A 97 -8.98 -6.99 -12.51
C ASN A 97 -9.03 -6.48 -11.06
N PRO A 98 -8.04 -5.71 -10.61
CA PRO A 98 -7.94 -5.29 -9.22
C PRO A 98 -9.16 -4.45 -8.81
N SER A 99 -9.60 -4.66 -7.58
CA SER A 99 -10.70 -3.89 -6.98
C SER A 99 -10.24 -2.53 -6.44
N MET A 100 -8.92 -2.38 -6.19
CA MET A 100 -8.29 -1.13 -5.76
C MET A 100 -6.93 -0.94 -6.42
N ILE A 101 -6.55 0.33 -6.67
CA ILE A 101 -5.22 0.70 -7.17
C ILE A 101 -4.59 1.70 -6.21
N PHE A 102 -3.35 1.42 -5.81
CA PHE A 102 -2.52 2.37 -5.07
C PHE A 102 -1.36 2.86 -5.94
N ILE A 103 -1.35 4.15 -6.21
CA ILE A 103 -0.30 4.82 -6.99
C ILE A 103 0.81 5.23 -6.04
N THR A 104 2.01 4.71 -6.23
CA THR A 104 3.14 5.03 -5.36
C THR A 104 3.73 6.42 -5.64
N ASN A 105 4.59 6.89 -4.74
CA ASN A 105 5.29 8.16 -4.90
C ASN A 105 6.52 8.07 -5.84
N PHE A 106 6.71 6.92 -6.52
CA PHE A 106 7.76 6.74 -7.53
C PHE A 106 7.32 7.11 -8.94
N THR A 107 6.05 7.46 -9.11
CA THR A 107 5.48 8.01 -10.35
C THR A 107 4.74 9.30 -10.08
N PRO A 108 4.73 10.27 -11.01
CA PRO A 108 3.94 11.49 -10.87
C PRO A 108 2.44 11.27 -11.06
N ALA A 109 2.02 10.12 -11.63
CA ALA A 109 0.63 9.81 -11.91
C ALA A 109 -0.30 10.04 -10.70
N GLN A 110 -1.50 10.52 -10.98
CA GLN A 110 -2.56 10.79 -10.02
C GLN A 110 -3.80 9.94 -10.35
N PRO A 111 -4.75 9.77 -9.43
CA PRO A 111 -6.00 9.03 -9.69
C PRO A 111 -6.75 9.57 -10.91
N GLU A 112 -6.77 10.87 -11.10
CA GLU A 112 -7.44 11.55 -12.22
C GLU A 112 -6.87 11.15 -13.59
N ASP A 113 -5.58 10.81 -13.66
CA ASP A 113 -4.95 10.35 -14.89
C ASP A 113 -5.49 8.98 -15.32
N LEU A 114 -5.83 8.11 -14.36
CA LEU A 114 -6.45 6.81 -14.63
C LEU A 114 -7.94 7.01 -14.98
N TYR A 115 -8.67 7.80 -14.21
CA TYR A 115 -10.09 8.09 -14.47
C TYR A 115 -10.32 8.78 -15.83
N GLY A 116 -9.45 9.72 -16.17
CA GLY A 116 -9.49 10.42 -17.46
C GLY A 116 -8.88 9.65 -18.63
N ASN A 117 -8.32 8.47 -18.35
CA ASN A 117 -7.59 7.65 -19.33
C ASN A 117 -6.45 8.43 -20.03
N HIS A 118 -5.73 9.26 -19.24
CA HIS A 118 -4.68 10.16 -19.74
C HIS A 118 -3.28 9.52 -19.72
N MET A 119 -3.19 8.20 -19.49
CA MET A 119 -1.92 7.50 -19.31
C MET A 119 -1.46 6.82 -20.62
N GLY A 120 -1.03 7.62 -21.58
CA GLY A 120 -0.46 7.14 -22.84
C GLY A 120 -1.40 6.25 -23.64
N SER A 121 -0.96 5.04 -23.99
CA SER A 121 -1.74 4.06 -24.76
C SER A 121 -2.49 3.04 -23.89
N TYR A 122 -2.42 3.17 -22.55
CA TYR A 122 -3.08 2.24 -21.63
C TYR A 122 -4.52 2.63 -21.40
N ASP A 123 -5.45 1.70 -21.62
CA ASP A 123 -6.87 1.89 -21.35
C ASP A 123 -7.23 1.33 -19.97
N TRP A 124 -7.48 2.23 -19.02
CA TRP A 124 -7.85 1.88 -17.65
C TRP A 124 -9.37 1.75 -17.43
N SER A 125 -10.18 2.16 -18.40
CA SER A 125 -11.63 2.28 -18.23
C SER A 125 -12.34 0.97 -17.90
N ALA A 126 -11.76 -0.17 -18.29
CA ALA A 126 -12.32 -1.50 -18.04
C ALA A 126 -11.82 -2.14 -16.73
N VAL A 127 -11.00 -1.43 -15.93
CA VAL A 127 -10.47 -1.93 -14.67
C VAL A 127 -11.44 -1.61 -13.54
N SER A 128 -11.85 -2.61 -12.76
CA SER A 128 -12.84 -2.47 -11.68
C SER A 128 -12.53 -1.33 -10.71
N ALA A 129 -11.27 -1.17 -10.30
CA ALA A 129 -10.84 -0.08 -9.42
C ALA A 129 -11.10 1.31 -10.02
N VAL A 130 -10.98 1.47 -11.34
CA VAL A 130 -11.20 2.73 -12.04
C VAL A 130 -12.71 2.97 -12.23
N GLU A 131 -13.46 1.94 -12.62
CA GLU A 131 -14.91 2.00 -12.77
C GLU A 131 -15.63 2.41 -11.46
N HIS A 132 -15.09 1.97 -10.30
CA HIS A 132 -15.65 2.26 -8.99
C HIS A 132 -14.96 3.40 -8.23
N GLU A 133 -14.09 4.15 -8.91
CA GLU A 133 -13.33 5.29 -8.33
C GLU A 133 -12.49 4.91 -7.10
N LYS A 134 -11.96 3.67 -7.06
CA LYS A 134 -11.11 3.14 -5.99
C LYS A 134 -9.61 3.21 -6.35
N VAL A 135 -9.15 4.36 -6.79
CA VAL A 135 -7.75 4.64 -7.09
C VAL A 135 -7.23 5.68 -6.10
N TYR A 136 -6.13 5.37 -5.44
CA TYR A 136 -5.58 6.19 -4.36
C TYR A 136 -4.12 6.52 -4.61
N LYS A 137 -3.74 7.77 -4.36
CA LYS A 137 -2.34 8.18 -4.30
C LYS A 137 -1.80 7.93 -2.91
N MET A 138 -0.68 7.23 -2.80
CA MET A 138 -0.04 7.03 -1.49
C MET A 138 0.42 8.36 -0.90
N PRO A 139 0.27 8.56 0.42
CA PRO A 139 0.73 9.76 1.09
C PRO A 139 2.26 9.89 1.01
N LEU A 140 2.75 11.11 1.12
CA LEU A 140 4.15 11.38 1.41
C LEU A 140 4.33 11.45 2.93
N GLY A 141 5.14 10.54 3.46
CA GLY A 141 5.60 10.59 4.83
C GLY A 141 6.95 11.30 4.96
N MET A 142 7.80 10.82 5.86
CA MET A 142 9.19 11.32 6.02
C MET A 142 10.01 11.07 4.75
N TYR A 143 9.64 10.05 4.00
CA TYR A 143 10.16 9.74 2.67
C TYR A 143 8.97 9.33 1.77
N ARG A 144 9.15 8.39 0.88
CA ARG A 144 8.10 7.77 0.06
C ARG A 144 7.50 6.61 0.83
N SER A 145 6.26 6.75 1.31
CA SER A 145 5.64 5.79 2.23
C SER A 145 5.47 4.38 1.67
N TYR A 146 5.57 4.17 0.34
CA TYR A 146 5.60 2.82 -0.23
C TYR A 146 6.82 2.00 0.22
N THR A 147 7.96 2.63 0.43
CA THR A 147 9.14 1.96 0.99
C THR A 147 9.00 1.92 2.51
N PRO A 148 8.96 0.72 3.13
CA PRO A 148 8.88 0.63 4.58
C PRO A 148 9.98 1.43 5.27
N GLY A 149 9.61 2.26 6.22
CA GLY A 149 10.48 3.19 6.93
C GLY A 149 9.97 3.50 8.34
N ALA A 150 10.38 4.62 8.89
CA ALA A 150 9.93 5.01 10.23
C ALA A 150 8.42 5.26 10.27
N ASP A 151 7.82 5.78 9.21
CA ASP A 151 6.40 6.06 9.07
C ASP A 151 5.54 4.84 8.64
N THR A 152 6.13 3.64 8.61
CA THR A 152 5.42 2.38 8.29
C THR A 152 4.14 2.18 9.12
N PRO A 153 4.10 2.37 10.45
CA PRO A 153 2.88 2.09 11.22
C PRO A 153 1.72 3.00 10.82
N VAL A 154 1.95 4.30 10.69
CA VAL A 154 0.90 5.25 10.27
C VAL A 154 0.46 4.98 8.82
N THR A 155 1.40 4.61 7.94
CA THR A 155 1.10 4.20 6.57
C THR A 155 0.26 2.93 6.52
N LEU A 156 0.57 1.93 7.35
CA LEU A 156 -0.22 0.69 7.44
C LEU A 156 -1.65 0.98 7.91
N LEU A 157 -1.80 1.82 8.93
CA LEU A 157 -3.11 2.20 9.44
C LEU A 157 -3.93 2.95 8.38
N TRP A 158 -3.27 3.85 7.62
CA TRP A 158 -3.89 4.53 6.49
C TRP A 158 -4.34 3.54 5.40
N PHE A 159 -3.51 2.55 5.04
CA PHE A 159 -3.87 1.49 4.10
C PHE A 159 -5.09 0.72 4.58
N ALA A 160 -5.04 0.19 5.79
CA ALA A 160 -6.12 -0.62 6.35
C ALA A 160 -7.44 0.16 6.38
N LYS A 161 -7.42 1.43 6.81
CA LYS A 161 -8.59 2.30 6.81
C LYS A 161 -9.09 2.63 5.41
N THR A 162 -8.20 2.78 4.43
CA THR A 162 -8.59 3.06 3.03
C THR A 162 -9.23 1.83 2.39
N ILE A 163 -8.73 0.62 2.72
CA ILE A 163 -9.23 -0.64 2.15
C ILE A 163 -10.55 -1.06 2.81
N TYR A 164 -10.63 -0.97 4.15
CA TYR A 164 -11.77 -1.41 4.96
C TYR A 164 -12.25 -0.30 5.89
N PRO A 165 -12.81 0.80 5.34
CA PRO A 165 -13.19 1.98 6.14
C PRO A 165 -14.13 1.65 7.30
N GLU A 166 -15.02 0.69 7.13
CA GLU A 166 -15.99 0.26 8.14
C GLU A 166 -15.34 -0.42 9.37
N LEU A 167 -14.16 -1.04 9.20
CA LEU A 167 -13.44 -1.66 10.31
C LEU A 167 -12.57 -0.65 11.09
N PHE A 168 -12.42 0.57 10.57
CA PHE A 168 -11.55 1.62 11.13
C PHE A 168 -12.26 2.96 11.26
N GLU A 169 -13.59 2.98 11.44
CA GLU A 169 -14.38 4.21 11.57
C GLU A 169 -13.93 5.09 12.74
N ASP A 170 -13.54 4.47 13.84
CA ASP A 170 -13.07 5.10 15.07
C ASP A 170 -11.67 5.75 14.96
N ILE A 171 -10.92 5.48 13.90
CA ILE A 171 -9.57 5.99 13.70
C ILE A 171 -9.61 7.37 13.02
N ASP A 172 -9.06 8.39 13.67
CA ASP A 172 -8.80 9.69 13.06
C ASP A 172 -7.35 9.76 12.55
N MET A 173 -7.16 9.59 11.25
CA MET A 173 -5.82 9.60 10.63
C MET A 173 -5.07 10.93 10.81
N VAL A 174 -5.78 12.05 10.96
CA VAL A 174 -5.14 13.36 11.23
C VAL A 174 -4.58 13.40 12.63
N GLN A 175 -5.29 12.83 13.60
CA GLN A 175 -4.81 12.74 14.98
C GLN A 175 -3.67 11.74 15.10
N GLU A 176 -3.82 10.53 14.54
CA GLU A 176 -2.77 9.50 14.53
C GLU A 176 -1.45 9.99 13.94
N THR A 177 -1.52 10.77 12.85
CA THR A 177 -0.31 11.34 12.21
C THR A 177 0.35 12.43 13.06
N LYS A 178 -0.40 13.11 13.95
CA LYS A 178 0.16 14.12 14.85
C LYS A 178 0.76 13.51 16.11
N ASP A 179 0.19 12.41 16.56
CA ASP A 179 0.60 11.74 17.79
C ASP A 179 1.85 10.87 17.54
N TYR A 180 2.08 10.45 16.29
CA TYR A 180 3.29 9.76 15.83
C TYR A 180 4.46 10.71 15.63
#